data_798be3068cc0e53ef40e93ed4942bebc
#
_entry.id   798be3068cc0e53ef40e93ed4942bebc
#
_cell.length_a   1.000
_cell.length_b   1.000
_cell.length_c   1.000
_cell.angle_alpha   90.00
_cell.angle_beta   90.00
_cell.angle_gamma   90.00
#
_symmetry.space_group_name_H-M   'P 1'
#
loop_
_entity.id
_entity.type
_entity.pdbx_description
1 polymer ?
#
loop_
_entity_poly.entity_id
_entity_poly.type
_entity_poly.pdbx_seq_one_letter_code
_entity_poly.pdbx_strand_id
1 'polypeptide(L)'
;KWAGGFSMSQVYGSQITITPMETFEFKKYKANFNDYWAGHSIQIFKGNSEYQRSTNFFTTARFYNKNFVENPFIELNNLGIYSNENLYLIGIGISSRSYIQDKYIFNFNIVEDIATGFSYSLTGGSQNKNKVNRAYFGGKAALGNLFNFGYLGTHFEYGTFYNNGNFEESAAVLKAIYFTNLEEIGTWKFRQFFNPEFVIGMNRPNAISDKITLNGDTGINGFNSQSIFGTKKLLFNFQTQGYSPWKITGFRLNPYFRYTVGLIGDDIH
;
A
#
# COMPACT_ATOMS: atom_id res chain seq x y z
N LYS A 1 -12.00 2.17 -22.23
CA LYS A 1 -10.66 1.57 -22.37
C LYS A 1 -10.61 0.29 -21.56
N TRP A 2 -9.95 -0.73 -22.11
CA TRP A 2 -9.72 -1.99 -21.41
C TRP A 2 -8.28 -2.06 -20.90
N ALA A 3 -8.10 -2.70 -19.76
CA ALA A 3 -6.81 -3.09 -19.20
C ALA A 3 -6.95 -4.46 -18.55
N GLY A 4 -5.88 -5.23 -18.50
CA GLY A 4 -5.87 -6.54 -17.86
C GLY A 4 -4.44 -7.05 -17.70
N GLY A 5 -4.28 -8.03 -16.85
CA GLY A 5 -2.99 -8.65 -16.60
C GLY A 5 -3.14 -10.01 -15.95
N PHE A 6 -2.06 -10.77 -16.00
CA PHE A 6 -1.94 -12.02 -15.28
C PHE A 6 -0.55 -12.16 -14.70
N SER A 7 -0.45 -12.87 -13.60
CA SER A 7 0.81 -13.28 -12.97
C SER A 7 0.70 -14.72 -12.53
N MET A 8 1.70 -15.50 -12.83
CA MET A 8 1.84 -16.89 -12.39
C MET A 8 3.21 -17.04 -11.75
N SER A 9 3.25 -17.55 -10.53
CA SER A 9 4.51 -17.80 -9.84
C SER A 9 4.44 -19.08 -9.02
N GLN A 10 5.60 -19.69 -8.84
CA GLN A 10 5.77 -20.86 -7.98
C GLN A 10 6.81 -20.51 -6.94
N VAL A 11 6.45 -20.68 -5.68
CA VAL A 11 7.31 -20.40 -4.54
C VAL A 11 7.70 -21.69 -3.85
N TYR A 12 8.99 -21.84 -3.61
CA TYR A 12 9.59 -22.88 -2.79
C TYR A 12 10.09 -22.24 -1.51
N GLY A 13 9.78 -22.85 -0.38
CA GLY A 13 10.26 -22.37 0.90
C GLY A 13 10.56 -23.53 1.84
N SER A 14 11.27 -23.22 2.92
CA SER A 14 11.50 -24.15 4.01
C SER A 14 11.28 -23.43 5.33
N GLN A 15 10.73 -24.12 6.30
CA GLN A 15 10.58 -23.65 7.66
C GLN A 15 11.16 -24.65 8.62
N ILE A 16 11.80 -24.16 9.69
CA ILE A 16 12.30 -24.97 10.78
C ILE A 16 11.13 -25.25 11.72
N THR A 17 10.89 -26.51 11.98
CA THR A 17 9.97 -26.98 13.03
C THR A 17 10.76 -27.68 14.11
N ILE A 18 10.37 -27.48 15.37
CA ILE A 18 10.93 -28.22 16.53
C ILE A 18 10.01 -29.43 16.73
N THR A 19 10.58 -30.61 16.65
CA THR A 19 9.84 -31.85 16.92
C THR A 19 9.67 -32.05 18.43
N PRO A 20 8.74 -32.92 18.90
CA PRO A 20 8.59 -33.23 20.31
C PRO A 20 9.86 -33.82 20.98
N MET A 21 10.83 -34.29 20.19
CA MET A 21 12.13 -34.77 20.66
C MET A 21 13.21 -33.65 20.66
N GLU A 22 12.81 -32.38 20.60
CA GLU A 22 13.71 -31.20 20.55
C GLU A 22 14.71 -31.20 19.39
N THR A 23 14.43 -31.94 18.30
CA THR A 23 15.24 -31.92 17.10
C THR A 23 14.69 -30.92 16.10
N PHE A 24 15.58 -30.23 15.38
CA PHE A 24 15.21 -29.31 14.30
C PHE A 24 14.93 -30.08 13.02
N GLU A 25 13.75 -29.94 12.46
CA GLU A 25 13.38 -30.50 11.18
C GLU A 25 13.07 -29.39 10.15
N PHE A 26 13.70 -29.49 8.97
CA PHE A 26 13.41 -28.59 7.85
C PHE A 26 12.24 -29.16 7.05
N LYS A 27 11.09 -28.51 7.16
CA LYS A 27 9.93 -28.85 6.32
C LYS A 27 9.87 -27.94 5.11
N LYS A 28 9.87 -28.54 3.92
CA LYS A 28 9.78 -27.82 2.64
C LYS A 28 8.32 -27.69 2.23
N TYR A 29 7.99 -26.58 1.59
CA TYR A 29 6.68 -26.39 0.98
C TYR A 29 6.83 -25.86 -0.45
N LYS A 30 5.82 -26.12 -1.25
CA LYS A 30 5.70 -25.63 -2.62
C LYS A 30 4.30 -25.11 -2.84
N ALA A 31 4.20 -23.87 -3.31
CA ALA A 31 2.93 -23.22 -3.58
C ALA A 31 2.93 -22.54 -4.95
N ASN A 32 1.83 -22.68 -5.67
CA ASN A 32 1.55 -21.98 -6.91
C ASN A 32 0.63 -20.81 -6.62
N PHE A 33 0.94 -19.67 -7.22
CA PHE A 33 0.15 -18.44 -7.15
C PHE A 33 -0.27 -18.05 -8.56
N ASN A 34 -1.55 -17.82 -8.76
CA ASN A 34 -2.10 -17.35 -10.02
C ASN A 34 -2.97 -16.13 -9.73
N ASP A 35 -2.77 -15.05 -10.46
CA ASP A 35 -3.49 -13.80 -10.32
C ASP A 35 -3.89 -13.30 -11.71
N TYR A 36 -5.17 -13.12 -11.92
CA TYR A 36 -5.76 -12.64 -13.18
C TYR A 36 -6.65 -11.45 -12.85
N TRP A 37 -6.50 -10.39 -13.62
CA TRP A 37 -7.38 -9.24 -13.46
C TRP A 37 -7.73 -8.62 -14.80
N ALA A 38 -8.91 -8.03 -14.88
CA ALA A 38 -9.37 -7.23 -16.00
C ALA A 38 -10.12 -6.01 -15.49
N GLY A 39 -10.07 -4.93 -16.24
CA GLY A 39 -10.79 -3.71 -15.93
C GLY A 39 -11.26 -3.00 -17.19
N HIS A 40 -12.39 -2.31 -17.07
CA HIS A 40 -12.93 -1.45 -18.11
C HIS A 40 -13.21 -0.06 -17.57
N SER A 41 -12.79 0.96 -18.30
CA SER A 41 -12.98 2.36 -17.95
C SER A 41 -13.75 3.07 -19.05
N ILE A 42 -14.76 3.84 -18.63
CA ILE A 42 -15.65 4.63 -19.49
C ILE A 42 -15.57 6.08 -19.03
N GLN A 43 -15.28 6.99 -19.97
CA GLN A 43 -15.38 8.43 -19.71
C GLN A 43 -16.84 8.80 -19.51
N ILE A 44 -17.17 9.46 -18.37
CA ILE A 44 -18.57 9.76 -18.01
C ILE A 44 -19.02 11.08 -18.68
N PHE A 45 -18.17 12.08 -18.70
CA PHE A 45 -18.52 13.42 -19.17
C PHE A 45 -17.76 13.78 -20.46
N LYS A 46 -18.47 14.32 -21.42
CA LYS A 46 -17.94 14.89 -22.66
C LYS A 46 -17.76 16.43 -22.58
N GLY A 47 -17.62 16.96 -21.37
CA GLY A 47 -17.58 18.42 -21.14
C GLY A 47 -16.33 19.14 -21.66
N ASN A 48 -16.34 20.46 -21.55
CA ASN A 48 -15.28 21.32 -22.07
C ASN A 48 -14.11 21.48 -21.08
N SER A 49 -14.30 21.24 -19.79
CA SER A 49 -13.22 21.31 -18.80
C SER A 49 -12.37 20.04 -18.80
N GLU A 50 -11.08 20.18 -18.49
CA GLU A 50 -10.15 19.07 -18.36
C GLU A 50 -10.62 18.09 -17.29
N TYR A 51 -11.10 18.60 -16.17
CA TYR A 51 -11.68 17.83 -15.08
C TYR A 51 -12.82 16.92 -15.53
N GLN A 52 -13.77 17.44 -16.33
CA GLN A 52 -14.86 16.64 -16.87
C GLN A 52 -14.35 15.54 -17.81
N ARG A 53 -13.42 15.88 -18.73
CA ARG A 53 -12.85 14.92 -19.69
C ARG A 53 -12.00 13.84 -19.03
N SER A 54 -11.38 14.12 -17.89
CA SER A 54 -10.56 13.16 -17.13
C SER A 54 -11.38 12.25 -16.20
N THR A 55 -12.69 12.55 -16.00
CA THR A 55 -13.54 11.78 -15.10
C THR A 55 -14.03 10.50 -15.78
N ASN A 56 -13.67 9.37 -15.17
CA ASN A 56 -13.99 8.03 -15.68
C ASN A 56 -14.69 7.20 -14.60
N PHE A 57 -15.68 6.45 -15.02
CA PHE A 57 -16.21 5.32 -14.27
C PHE A 57 -15.42 4.06 -14.67
N PHE A 58 -15.07 3.22 -13.71
CA PHE A 58 -14.37 1.99 -14.00
C PHE A 58 -14.98 0.79 -13.26
N THR A 59 -14.86 -0.36 -13.88
CA THR A 59 -15.19 -1.65 -13.30
C THR A 59 -13.97 -2.55 -13.37
N THR A 60 -13.80 -3.41 -12.36
CA THR A 60 -12.68 -4.36 -12.29
C THR A 60 -13.17 -5.73 -11.85
N ALA A 61 -12.51 -6.76 -12.34
CA ALA A 61 -12.66 -8.13 -11.85
C ALA A 61 -11.28 -8.71 -11.62
N ARG A 62 -11.11 -9.47 -10.54
CA ARG A 62 -9.87 -10.16 -10.20
C ARG A 62 -10.15 -11.55 -9.66
N PHE A 63 -9.38 -12.50 -10.14
CA PHE A 63 -9.32 -13.85 -9.61
C PHE A 63 -7.90 -14.13 -9.12
N TYR A 64 -7.78 -14.49 -7.85
CA TYR A 64 -6.52 -14.90 -7.24
C TYR A 64 -6.66 -16.32 -6.71
N ASN A 65 -5.68 -17.16 -7.02
CA ASN A 65 -5.60 -18.53 -6.55
C ASN A 65 -4.23 -18.79 -5.94
N LYS A 66 -4.23 -19.38 -4.76
CA LYS A 66 -3.06 -19.91 -4.06
C LYS A 66 -3.28 -21.38 -3.80
N ASN A 67 -2.39 -22.23 -4.33
CA ASN A 67 -2.50 -23.66 -4.18
C ASN A 67 -1.18 -24.26 -3.68
N PHE A 68 -1.22 -24.90 -2.52
CA PHE A 68 -0.09 -25.66 -2.00
C PHE A 68 -0.03 -27.02 -2.66
N VAL A 69 1.02 -27.26 -3.43
CA VAL A 69 1.32 -28.55 -4.06
C VAL A 69 1.97 -29.50 -3.06
N GLU A 70 2.86 -28.95 -2.22
CA GLU A 70 3.51 -29.65 -1.12
C GLU A 70 3.24 -28.82 0.14
N ASN A 71 2.55 -29.40 1.10
CA ASN A 71 2.20 -28.74 2.36
C ASN A 71 2.40 -29.71 3.54
N PRO A 72 3.58 -29.75 4.12
CA PRO A 72 3.87 -30.61 5.28
C PRO A 72 3.28 -30.07 6.61
N PHE A 73 2.61 -28.91 6.57
CA PHE A 73 2.09 -28.22 7.75
C PHE A 73 0.59 -28.39 7.94
N ILE A 74 -0.07 -29.31 7.22
CA ILE A 74 -1.54 -29.48 7.27
C ILE A 74 -2.02 -29.69 8.72
N GLU A 75 -1.32 -30.51 9.49
CA GLU A 75 -1.67 -30.82 10.88
C GLU A 75 -1.39 -29.66 11.86
N LEU A 76 -0.45 -28.76 11.53
CA LEU A 76 -0.03 -27.63 12.35
C LEU A 76 -0.65 -26.30 11.91
N ASN A 77 -1.51 -26.32 10.89
CA ASN A 77 -2.03 -25.11 10.25
C ASN A 77 -3.29 -24.55 10.92
N ASN A 78 -3.27 -24.44 12.26
CA ASN A 78 -4.41 -23.94 13.03
C ASN A 78 -4.86 -22.53 12.64
N LEU A 79 -3.94 -21.73 12.07
CA LEU A 79 -4.19 -20.34 11.64
C LEU A 79 -4.50 -20.21 10.15
N GLY A 80 -4.56 -21.31 9.40
CA GLY A 80 -4.89 -21.30 7.98
C GLY A 80 -3.86 -20.60 7.06
N ILE A 81 -2.60 -20.44 7.50
CA ILE A 81 -1.55 -19.72 6.75
C ILE A 81 -1.13 -20.53 5.52
N TYR A 82 -0.95 -21.85 5.69
CA TYR A 82 -0.57 -22.80 4.65
C TYR A 82 -1.81 -23.46 4.01
N SER A 83 -2.82 -22.64 3.67
CA SER A 83 -4.09 -23.12 3.11
C SER A 83 -4.22 -22.72 1.66
N ASN A 84 -4.89 -23.58 0.90
CA ASN A 84 -5.36 -23.23 -0.43
C ASN A 84 -6.40 -22.10 -0.34
N GLU A 85 -6.34 -21.19 -1.29
CA GLU A 85 -7.18 -20.01 -1.31
C GLU A 85 -7.62 -19.67 -2.74
N ASN A 86 -8.90 -19.38 -2.90
CA ASN A 86 -9.47 -18.78 -4.09
C ASN A 86 -10.17 -17.47 -3.68
N LEU A 87 -9.83 -16.38 -4.34
CA LEU A 87 -10.40 -15.07 -4.08
C LEU A 87 -10.97 -14.50 -5.40
N TYR A 88 -12.24 -14.17 -5.39
CA TYR A 88 -12.97 -13.56 -6.49
C TYR A 88 -13.39 -12.16 -6.08
N LEU A 89 -12.95 -11.14 -6.79
CA LEU A 89 -13.26 -9.75 -6.49
C LEU A 89 -13.89 -9.06 -7.70
N ILE A 90 -14.88 -8.23 -7.43
CA ILE A 90 -15.44 -7.28 -8.39
C ILE A 90 -15.39 -5.89 -7.76
N GLY A 91 -14.91 -4.92 -8.51
CA GLY A 91 -14.79 -3.53 -8.07
C GLY A 91 -15.49 -2.59 -9.03
N ILE A 92 -16.05 -1.53 -8.48
CA ILE A 92 -16.55 -0.37 -9.22
C ILE A 92 -15.97 0.90 -8.64
N GLY A 93 -15.79 1.92 -9.46
CA GLY A 93 -15.29 3.19 -8.95
C GLY A 93 -15.38 4.32 -9.95
N ILE A 94 -15.06 5.50 -9.45
CA ILE A 94 -14.99 6.73 -10.22
C ILE A 94 -13.66 7.40 -9.92
N SER A 95 -13.00 7.93 -10.95
CA SER A 95 -11.76 8.67 -10.79
C SER A 95 -11.68 9.83 -11.78
N SER A 96 -11.07 10.91 -11.32
CA SER A 96 -10.64 12.02 -12.16
C SER A 96 -9.17 12.27 -11.88
N ARG A 97 -8.35 12.40 -12.92
CA ARG A 97 -6.92 12.69 -12.78
C ARG A 97 -6.54 13.80 -13.73
N SER A 98 -5.96 14.83 -13.16
CA SER A 98 -5.30 15.93 -13.86
C SER A 98 -3.88 16.06 -13.33
N TYR A 99 -3.09 16.90 -13.99
CA TYR A 99 -1.72 17.19 -13.56
C TYR A 99 -1.52 18.69 -13.54
N ILE A 100 -0.83 19.16 -12.51
CA ILE A 100 -0.27 20.50 -12.44
C ILE A 100 1.24 20.41 -12.55
N GLN A 101 1.86 21.42 -13.08
CA GLN A 101 3.31 21.49 -13.23
C GLN A 101 3.91 22.43 -12.21
N ASP A 102 4.92 21.96 -11.50
CA ASP A 102 5.70 22.78 -10.56
C ASP A 102 7.19 22.39 -10.66
N LYS A 103 8.05 23.21 -10.06
CA LYS A 103 9.50 23.02 -10.05
C LYS A 103 9.98 22.86 -8.61
N TYR A 104 11.19 22.31 -8.45
CA TYR A 104 11.80 22.15 -7.14
C TYR A 104 10.97 21.28 -6.19
N ILE A 105 10.49 20.13 -6.68
CA ILE A 105 9.82 19.15 -5.83
C ILE A 105 10.85 18.11 -5.39
N PHE A 106 11.34 17.30 -6.33
CA PHE A 106 12.39 16.32 -6.07
C PHE A 106 13.69 16.71 -6.78
N ASN A 107 13.60 17.42 -7.91
CA ASN A 107 14.74 17.78 -8.73
C ASN A 107 14.94 19.29 -8.79
N PHE A 108 16.22 19.69 -9.02
CA PHE A 108 16.58 21.11 -9.11
C PHE A 108 16.07 21.73 -10.40
N ASN A 109 15.14 22.68 -10.32
CA ASN A 109 14.60 23.46 -11.43
C ASN A 109 14.08 22.64 -12.63
N ILE A 110 13.77 21.38 -12.43
CA ILE A 110 13.09 20.55 -13.43
C ILE A 110 11.59 20.72 -13.22
N VAL A 111 10.83 20.79 -14.31
CA VAL A 111 9.37 20.78 -14.27
C VAL A 111 8.92 19.35 -13.99
N GLU A 112 8.13 19.18 -12.94
CA GLU A 112 7.60 17.89 -12.49
C GLU A 112 6.08 17.94 -12.49
N ASP A 113 5.46 16.86 -12.97
CA ASP A 113 4.00 16.73 -13.00
C ASP A 113 3.51 16.19 -11.65
N ILE A 114 2.61 16.95 -11.02
CA ILE A 114 1.97 16.59 -9.76
C ILE A 114 0.56 16.13 -10.05
N ALA A 115 0.23 14.90 -9.69
CA ALA A 115 -1.12 14.36 -9.88
C ALA A 115 -2.13 15.03 -8.95
N THR A 116 -3.21 15.54 -9.54
CA THR A 116 -4.38 16.10 -8.83
C THR A 116 -5.64 15.36 -9.20
N GLY A 117 -6.69 15.49 -8.39
CA GLY A 117 -7.99 14.89 -8.62
C GLY A 117 -8.40 13.93 -7.52
N PHE A 118 -9.25 12.96 -7.86
CA PHE A 118 -9.80 12.02 -6.89
C PHE A 118 -9.96 10.61 -7.48
N SER A 119 -10.05 9.63 -6.59
CA SER A 119 -10.46 8.27 -6.94
C SER A 119 -11.22 7.65 -5.76
N TYR A 120 -12.41 7.12 -6.04
CA TYR A 120 -13.22 6.37 -5.10
C TYR A 120 -13.56 5.02 -5.70
N SER A 121 -13.46 3.97 -4.92
CA SER A 121 -13.86 2.63 -5.36
C SER A 121 -14.40 1.79 -4.23
N LEU A 122 -15.32 0.90 -4.57
CA LEU A 122 -15.84 -0.15 -3.73
C LEU A 122 -15.52 -1.50 -4.36
N THR A 123 -15.17 -2.46 -3.55
CA THR A 123 -14.84 -3.83 -3.97
C THR A 123 -15.63 -4.80 -3.12
N GLY A 124 -16.30 -5.74 -3.76
CA GLY A 124 -16.94 -6.86 -3.10
C GLY A 124 -16.43 -8.17 -3.67
N GLY A 125 -16.60 -9.26 -2.93
CA GLY A 125 -16.18 -10.54 -3.44
C GLY A 125 -16.38 -11.69 -2.50
N SER A 126 -15.81 -12.83 -2.86
CA SER A 126 -15.86 -14.06 -2.07
C SER A 126 -14.48 -14.70 -2.03
N GLN A 127 -14.11 -15.17 -0.86
CA GLN A 127 -12.92 -15.97 -0.63
C GLN A 127 -13.32 -17.36 -0.17
N ASN A 128 -12.72 -18.37 -0.79
CA ASN A 128 -12.69 -19.72 -0.22
C ASN A 128 -11.28 -19.99 0.27
N LYS A 129 -11.09 -20.11 1.57
CA LYS A 129 -9.82 -20.40 2.22
C LYS A 129 -10.00 -21.53 3.20
N ASN A 130 -9.22 -22.59 3.02
CA ASN A 130 -9.32 -23.80 3.88
C ASN A 130 -10.76 -24.38 3.95
N LYS A 131 -11.48 -24.42 2.81
CA LYS A 131 -12.88 -24.86 2.68
C LYS A 131 -13.91 -23.98 3.43
N VAL A 132 -13.48 -22.84 3.97
CA VAL A 132 -14.37 -21.84 4.56
C VAL A 132 -14.63 -20.75 3.53
N ASN A 133 -15.91 -20.44 3.28
CA ASN A 133 -16.31 -19.34 2.42
C ASN A 133 -16.55 -18.09 3.23
N ARG A 134 -15.94 -16.98 2.81
CA ARG A 134 -16.10 -15.66 3.43
C ARG A 134 -16.46 -14.63 2.38
N ALA A 135 -17.33 -13.68 2.70
CA ALA A 135 -17.53 -12.51 1.87
C ALA A 135 -16.41 -11.49 2.11
N TYR A 136 -16.01 -10.77 1.07
CA TYR A 136 -15.06 -9.66 1.15
C TYR A 136 -15.74 -8.34 0.83
N PHE A 137 -15.43 -7.31 1.61
CA PHE A 137 -15.84 -5.93 1.38
C PHE A 137 -14.62 -5.01 1.50
N GLY A 138 -14.47 -4.11 0.56
CA GLY A 138 -13.39 -3.13 0.59
C GLY A 138 -13.79 -1.81 -0.02
N GLY A 139 -13.10 -0.75 0.38
CA GLY A 139 -13.26 0.58 -0.17
C GLY A 139 -11.95 1.34 -0.20
N LYS A 140 -11.76 2.17 -1.22
CA LYS A 140 -10.59 3.05 -1.37
C LYS A 140 -11.08 4.45 -1.70
N ALA A 141 -10.41 5.45 -1.12
CA ALA A 141 -10.59 6.86 -1.43
C ALA A 141 -9.23 7.52 -1.55
N ALA A 142 -9.02 8.30 -2.59
CA ALA A 142 -7.81 9.09 -2.76
C ALA A 142 -8.18 10.48 -3.29
N LEU A 143 -7.51 11.49 -2.77
CA LEU A 143 -7.67 12.89 -3.13
C LEU A 143 -6.29 13.51 -3.24
N GLY A 144 -6.08 14.38 -4.22
CA GLY A 144 -4.86 15.18 -4.34
C GLY A 144 -5.17 16.54 -4.93
N ASN A 145 -4.67 17.59 -4.30
CA ASN A 145 -4.85 18.95 -4.83
C ASN A 145 -3.76 19.90 -4.31
N LEU A 146 -3.54 20.97 -5.07
CA LEU A 146 -2.74 22.11 -4.66
C LEU A 146 -3.63 23.14 -3.98
N PHE A 147 -3.27 23.50 -2.75
CA PHE A 147 -3.93 24.50 -1.94
C PHE A 147 -3.02 25.72 -1.75
N ASN A 148 -3.52 26.79 -1.16
CA ASN A 148 -2.72 27.99 -0.85
C ASN A 148 -1.53 27.71 0.09
N PHE A 149 -1.61 26.65 0.90
CA PHE A 149 -0.56 26.22 1.83
C PHE A 149 0.39 25.15 1.27
N GLY A 150 0.18 24.71 0.04
CA GLY A 150 0.96 23.66 -0.60
C GLY A 150 0.11 22.52 -1.14
N TYR A 151 0.74 21.43 -1.53
CA TYR A 151 0.08 20.23 -2.03
C TYR A 151 -0.30 19.28 -0.90
N LEU A 152 -1.52 18.74 -0.96
CA LEU A 152 -1.97 17.67 -0.10
C LEU A 152 -2.57 16.54 -0.93
N GLY A 153 -1.96 15.37 -0.84
CA GLY A 153 -2.49 14.10 -1.35
C GLY A 153 -2.86 13.19 -0.17
N THR A 154 -4.03 12.57 -0.24
CA THR A 154 -4.50 11.62 0.79
C THR A 154 -4.95 10.32 0.14
N HIS A 155 -4.73 9.21 0.81
CA HIS A 155 -5.17 7.89 0.41
C HIS A 155 -5.71 7.15 1.63
N PHE A 156 -6.94 6.66 1.53
CA PHE A 156 -7.59 5.81 2.50
C PHE A 156 -7.98 4.48 1.84
N GLU A 157 -7.74 3.39 2.53
CA GLU A 157 -8.14 2.05 2.12
C GLU A 157 -8.66 1.28 3.33
N TYR A 158 -9.78 0.59 3.15
CA TYR A 158 -10.34 -0.34 4.13
C TYR A 158 -10.73 -1.64 3.45
N GLY A 159 -10.47 -2.76 4.11
CA GLY A 159 -10.89 -4.08 3.65
C GLY A 159 -11.18 -5.00 4.82
N THR A 160 -12.16 -5.89 4.65
CA THR A 160 -12.58 -6.85 5.68
C THR A 160 -13.20 -8.09 5.06
N PHE A 161 -13.05 -9.22 5.75
CA PHE A 161 -13.83 -10.42 5.47
C PHE A 161 -14.99 -10.52 6.44
N TYR A 162 -16.08 -11.13 5.97
CA TYR A 162 -17.28 -11.38 6.76
C TYR A 162 -17.65 -12.86 6.69
N ASN A 163 -17.82 -13.46 7.86
CA ASN A 163 -18.14 -14.88 8.01
C ASN A 163 -19.02 -15.10 9.24
N ASN A 164 -20.16 -15.76 9.07
CA ASN A 164 -21.05 -16.17 10.18
C ASN A 164 -21.35 -15.07 11.20
N GLY A 165 -21.64 -13.83 10.73
CA GLY A 165 -21.98 -12.71 11.61
C GLY A 165 -20.79 -11.90 12.12
N ASN A 166 -19.55 -12.29 11.83
CA ASN A 166 -18.34 -11.65 12.33
C ASN A 166 -17.49 -11.04 11.21
N PHE A 167 -16.89 -9.89 11.49
CA PHE A 167 -15.85 -9.30 10.65
C PHE A 167 -14.50 -9.86 11.05
N GLU A 168 -13.74 -10.35 10.06
CA GLU A 168 -12.45 -11.00 10.24
C GLU A 168 -11.39 -10.31 9.39
N GLU A 169 -10.14 -10.37 9.85
CA GLU A 169 -8.96 -9.91 9.11
C GLU A 169 -9.12 -8.51 8.52
N SER A 170 -9.74 -7.59 9.27
CA SER A 170 -9.96 -6.22 8.82
C SER A 170 -8.66 -5.42 8.83
N ALA A 171 -8.50 -4.53 7.85
CA ALA A 171 -7.38 -3.59 7.79
C ALA A 171 -7.83 -2.23 7.29
N ALA A 172 -7.35 -1.17 7.94
CA ALA A 172 -7.49 0.21 7.50
C ALA A 172 -6.11 0.82 7.28
N VAL A 173 -5.94 1.54 6.18
CA VAL A 173 -4.71 2.26 5.84
C VAL A 173 -5.07 3.69 5.50
N LEU A 174 -4.40 4.65 6.15
CA LEU A 174 -4.47 6.06 5.82
C LEU A 174 -3.05 6.56 5.55
N LYS A 175 -2.84 7.17 4.39
CA LYS A 175 -1.58 7.81 4.01
C LYS A 175 -1.85 9.22 3.56
N ALA A 176 -0.93 10.13 3.84
CA ALA A 176 -0.92 11.44 3.21
C ALA A 176 0.47 11.80 2.70
N ILE A 177 0.50 12.63 1.69
CA ILE A 177 1.69 13.28 1.14
C ILE A 177 1.40 14.77 1.17
N TYR A 178 2.15 15.49 1.97
CA TYR A 178 2.06 16.95 2.03
C TYR A 178 3.42 17.56 1.70
N PHE A 179 3.41 18.60 0.89
CA PHE A 179 4.58 19.47 0.77
C PHE A 179 4.17 20.93 0.66
N THR A 180 5.00 21.80 1.26
CA THR A 180 4.77 23.25 1.27
C THR A 180 4.93 23.88 -0.11
N ASN A 181 4.47 25.11 -0.27
CA ASN A 181 4.94 25.96 -1.33
C ASN A 181 6.47 26.13 -1.25
N LEU A 182 7.09 26.52 -2.35
CA LEU A 182 8.52 26.80 -2.38
C LEU A 182 8.81 28.08 -1.60
N GLU A 183 9.62 27.97 -0.57
CA GLU A 183 10.05 29.11 0.25
C GLU A 183 11.42 29.57 -0.17
N GLU A 184 11.62 30.88 -0.31
CA GLU A 184 12.90 31.50 -0.68
C GLU A 184 13.46 32.26 0.51
N ILE A 185 14.65 31.86 0.95
CA ILE A 185 15.40 32.52 2.04
C ILE A 185 16.75 32.96 1.49
N GLY A 186 16.87 34.24 1.16
CA GLY A 186 18.03 34.77 0.44
C GLY A 186 18.15 34.14 -0.95
N THR A 187 19.26 33.45 -1.22
CA THR A 187 19.51 32.75 -2.49
C THR A 187 19.17 31.26 -2.44
N TRP A 188 18.77 30.75 -1.32
CA TRP A 188 18.35 29.38 -1.12
C TRP A 188 16.85 29.23 -1.29
N LYS A 189 16.44 28.06 -1.79
CA LYS A 189 15.03 27.67 -1.83
C LYS A 189 14.83 26.43 -0.98
N PHE A 190 13.66 26.35 -0.34
CA PHE A 190 13.33 25.24 0.57
C PHE A 190 11.92 24.72 0.31
N ARG A 191 11.76 23.42 0.55
CA ARG A 191 10.45 22.76 0.57
C ARG A 191 10.41 21.75 1.71
N GLN A 192 9.32 21.78 2.47
CA GLN A 192 9.09 20.83 3.55
C GLN A 192 8.15 19.73 3.05
N PHE A 193 8.43 18.50 3.42
CA PHE A 193 7.57 17.35 3.16
C PHE A 193 7.15 16.72 4.48
N PHE A 194 5.89 16.28 4.55
CA PHE A 194 5.34 15.54 5.65
C PHE A 194 4.47 14.40 5.13
N ASN A 195 4.88 13.15 5.38
CA ASN A 195 4.22 11.95 4.87
C ASN A 195 3.85 11.04 6.04
N PRO A 196 2.66 11.20 6.63
CA PRO A 196 2.14 10.28 7.64
C PRO A 196 1.56 9.02 7.00
N GLU A 197 1.74 7.89 7.68
CA GLU A 197 1.10 6.62 7.36
C GLU A 197 0.55 5.97 8.62
N PHE A 198 -0.72 5.58 8.59
CA PHE A 198 -1.42 4.86 9.63
C PHE A 198 -1.92 3.54 9.06
N VAL A 199 -1.59 2.45 9.73
CA VAL A 199 -2.09 1.12 9.40
C VAL A 199 -2.71 0.53 10.66
N ILE A 200 -3.95 0.07 10.56
CA ILE A 200 -4.70 -0.50 11.68
C ILE A 200 -5.27 -1.84 11.23
N GLY A 201 -4.71 -2.93 11.77
CA GLY A 201 -5.28 -4.27 11.68
C GLY A 201 -6.24 -4.53 12.85
N MET A 202 -7.40 -5.09 12.55
CA MET A 202 -8.43 -5.44 13.52
C MET A 202 -8.89 -6.87 13.27
N ASN A 203 -9.21 -7.60 14.33
CA ASN A 203 -9.66 -9.00 14.23
C ASN A 203 -8.69 -9.87 13.42
N ARG A 204 -7.39 -9.63 13.61
CA ARG A 204 -6.32 -10.33 12.90
C ARG A 204 -5.95 -11.62 13.62
N PRO A 205 -5.60 -12.70 12.89
CA PRO A 205 -5.06 -13.89 13.53
C PRO A 205 -3.72 -13.59 14.22
N ASN A 206 -3.49 -14.20 15.37
CA ASN A 206 -2.22 -14.01 16.09
C ASN A 206 -1.09 -14.85 15.46
N ALA A 207 -0.70 -14.48 14.23
CA ALA A 207 0.37 -15.12 13.48
C ALA A 207 1.44 -14.09 13.12
N ILE A 208 2.71 -14.43 13.28
CA ILE A 208 3.84 -13.56 12.93
C ILE A 208 3.78 -13.15 11.44
N SER A 209 3.37 -14.07 10.55
CA SER A 209 3.23 -13.82 9.12
C SER A 209 2.13 -12.80 8.76
N ASP A 210 1.23 -12.49 9.70
CA ASP A 210 0.16 -11.52 9.53
C ASP A 210 0.50 -10.14 10.13
N LYS A 211 1.63 -10.06 10.82
CA LYS A 211 2.09 -8.81 11.45
C LYS A 211 2.93 -7.98 10.50
N ILE A 212 2.84 -6.67 10.67
CA ILE A 212 3.63 -5.67 9.94
C ILE A 212 4.86 -5.28 10.75
N THR A 213 5.84 -4.68 10.09
CA THR A 213 7.10 -4.23 10.70
C THR A 213 7.37 -2.75 10.37
N LEU A 214 8.40 -2.20 11.03
CA LEU A 214 8.99 -0.90 10.69
C LEU A 214 10.24 -1.04 9.81
N ASN A 215 10.50 -2.20 9.23
CA ASN A 215 11.72 -2.49 8.49
C ASN A 215 11.70 -1.92 7.08
N GLY A 216 12.88 -1.47 6.62
CA GLY A 216 13.16 -1.13 5.23
C GLY A 216 12.33 0.02 4.66
N ASP A 217 12.06 -0.05 3.36
CA ASP A 217 11.46 1.03 2.57
C ASP A 217 10.00 1.35 2.94
N THR A 218 9.28 0.39 3.52
CA THR A 218 7.90 0.59 4.01
C THR A 218 7.84 1.03 5.47
N GLY A 219 8.98 1.33 6.08
CA GLY A 219 9.13 1.72 7.46
C GLY A 219 10.21 2.77 7.64
N ILE A 220 11.19 2.49 8.47
CA ILE A 220 12.33 3.37 8.77
C ILE A 220 13.55 2.87 7.99
N ASN A 221 14.04 3.68 7.06
CA ASN A 221 15.19 3.34 6.23
C ASN A 221 16.41 3.00 7.09
N GLY A 222 17.04 1.86 6.81
CA GLY A 222 18.19 1.36 7.56
C GLY A 222 17.84 0.66 8.87
N PHE A 223 16.57 0.67 9.28
CA PHE A 223 16.11 -0.09 10.42
C PHE A 223 15.76 -1.52 10.01
N ASN A 224 16.25 -2.49 10.77
CA ASN A 224 15.92 -3.91 10.59
C ASN A 224 15.85 -4.61 11.96
N SER A 225 14.69 -5.09 12.33
CA SER A 225 14.44 -5.83 13.55
C SER A 225 13.55 -7.04 13.27
N GLN A 226 13.89 -8.17 13.85
CA GLN A 226 13.08 -9.40 13.79
C GLN A 226 12.10 -9.51 14.95
N SER A 227 12.23 -8.66 15.97
CA SER A 227 11.45 -8.70 17.21
C SER A 227 10.41 -7.58 17.32
N ILE A 228 10.47 -6.57 16.45
CA ILE A 228 9.57 -5.40 16.48
C ILE A 228 8.55 -5.55 15.37
N PHE A 229 7.33 -5.94 15.73
CA PHE A 229 6.21 -6.15 14.83
C PHE A 229 4.89 -5.92 15.55
N GLY A 230 3.81 -5.74 14.81
CA GLY A 230 2.47 -5.54 15.36
C GLY A 230 1.40 -5.58 14.28
N THR A 231 0.16 -5.35 14.67
CA THR A 231 -0.98 -5.22 13.75
C THR A 231 -1.34 -3.78 13.46
N LYS A 232 -0.80 -2.82 14.25
CA LYS A 232 -1.02 -1.38 14.08
C LYS A 232 0.32 -0.67 13.92
N LYS A 233 0.39 0.26 12.97
CA LYS A 233 1.59 1.05 12.67
C LYS A 233 1.22 2.52 12.50
N LEU A 234 2.04 3.38 13.10
CA LEU A 234 2.02 4.82 12.90
C LEU A 234 3.43 5.24 12.46
N LEU A 235 3.53 5.88 11.31
CA LEU A 235 4.81 6.33 10.75
C LEU A 235 4.68 7.79 10.31
N PHE A 236 5.64 8.61 10.73
CA PHE A 236 5.75 10.01 10.31
C PHE A 236 7.10 10.23 9.65
N ASN A 237 7.09 10.65 8.39
CA ASN A 237 8.27 11.06 7.66
C ASN A 237 8.24 12.56 7.45
N PHE A 238 9.27 13.24 7.95
CA PHE A 238 9.52 14.66 7.71
C PHE A 238 10.77 14.79 6.86
N GLN A 239 10.74 15.65 5.85
CA GLN A 239 11.92 15.96 5.04
C GLN A 239 11.96 17.43 4.73
N THR A 240 13.11 18.06 5.01
CA THR A 240 13.47 19.39 4.53
C THR A 240 14.36 19.22 3.30
N GLN A 241 13.92 19.71 2.16
CA GLN A 241 14.69 19.74 0.93
C GLN A 241 15.20 21.15 0.70
N GLY A 242 16.52 21.31 0.59
CA GLY A 242 17.18 22.56 0.23
C GLY A 242 17.67 22.56 -1.21
N TYR A 243 17.56 23.69 -1.89
CA TYR A 243 18.09 23.90 -3.23
C TYR A 243 19.08 25.05 -3.16
N SER A 244 20.37 24.69 -3.21
CA SER A 244 21.47 25.64 -3.04
C SER A 244 21.73 26.44 -4.32
N PRO A 245 22.14 27.70 -4.22
CA PRO A 245 22.62 28.46 -5.35
C PRO A 245 23.98 27.98 -5.84
N TRP A 246 24.69 27.16 -5.06
CA TRP A 246 26.06 26.77 -5.32
C TRP A 246 26.19 25.78 -6.46
N LYS A 247 27.18 26.00 -7.28
CA LYS A 247 27.56 25.13 -8.38
C LYS A 247 29.03 24.69 -8.17
N ILE A 248 29.26 23.41 -7.90
CA ILE A 248 30.55 22.83 -7.66
C ILE A 248 30.86 21.87 -8.81
N THR A 249 31.94 22.15 -9.56
CA THR A 249 32.37 21.33 -10.72
C THR A 249 31.24 20.97 -11.72
N GLY A 250 30.28 21.89 -11.91
CA GLY A 250 29.13 21.64 -12.80
C GLY A 250 27.89 21.06 -12.12
N PHE A 251 28.01 20.52 -10.92
CA PHE A 251 26.90 19.95 -10.16
C PHE A 251 26.26 20.98 -9.23
N ARG A 252 24.94 20.90 -9.07
CA ARG A 252 24.21 21.68 -8.07
C ARG A 252 23.94 20.84 -6.84
N LEU A 253 24.08 21.44 -5.67
CA LEU A 253 23.85 20.79 -4.39
C LEU A 253 22.39 20.93 -3.97
N ASN A 254 21.74 19.81 -3.69
CA ASN A 254 20.38 19.74 -3.15
C ASN A 254 20.40 18.97 -1.83
N PRO A 255 20.88 19.56 -0.73
CA PRO A 255 20.93 18.88 0.54
C PRO A 255 19.52 18.64 1.03
N TYR A 256 19.30 17.48 1.66
CA TYR A 256 18.05 17.21 2.37
C TYR A 256 18.35 16.63 3.75
N PHE A 257 17.42 16.88 4.64
CA PHE A 257 17.39 16.27 5.96
C PHE A 257 16.07 15.52 6.10
N ARG A 258 16.15 14.23 6.47
CA ARG A 258 14.97 13.39 6.71
C ARG A 258 14.96 12.90 8.15
N TYR A 259 13.80 13.00 8.78
CA TYR A 259 13.52 12.48 10.10
C TYR A 259 12.30 11.58 10.05
N THR A 260 12.42 10.35 10.56
CA THR A 260 11.35 9.36 10.57
C THR A 260 11.09 8.89 11.98
N VAL A 261 9.83 8.95 12.40
CA VAL A 261 9.34 8.41 13.68
C VAL A 261 8.33 7.32 13.38
N GLY A 262 8.47 6.18 14.04
CA GLY A 262 7.56 5.06 13.92
C GLY A 262 7.14 4.50 15.26
N LEU A 263 5.85 4.18 15.39
CA LEU A 263 5.28 3.40 16.47
C LEU A 263 4.62 2.16 15.88
N ILE A 264 4.77 1.03 16.54
CA ILE A 264 4.19 -0.24 16.12
C ILE A 264 3.83 -1.08 17.34
N GLY A 265 2.71 -1.80 17.25
CA GLY A 265 2.23 -2.67 18.32
C GLY A 265 0.91 -3.33 17.95
N ASP A 266 0.41 -4.17 18.82
CA ASP A 266 -0.94 -4.73 18.71
C ASP A 266 -1.96 -3.77 19.35
N ASP A 267 -1.56 -3.04 20.40
CA ASP A 267 -2.29 -1.94 21.03
C ASP A 267 -1.41 -0.69 21.04
N ILE A 268 -1.87 0.35 20.34
CA ILE A 268 -1.24 1.69 20.39
C ILE A 268 -2.10 2.51 21.36
N HIS A 269 -1.61 2.69 22.58
CA HIS A 269 -2.20 3.54 23.62
C HIS A 269 -1.59 4.94 23.60
#